data_e203d109730d5495c1cc5d485b7bc37b
#
_entry.id   e203d109730d5495c1cc5d485b7bc37b
#
_cell.length_a   1.000
_cell.length_b   1.000
_cell.length_c   1.000
_cell.angle_alpha   90.00
_cell.angle_beta   90.00
_cell.angle_gamma   90.00
#
_symmetry.space_group_name_H-M   'P 1'
#
loop_
_entity.id
_entity.type
_entity.pdbx_description
1 polymer ?
#
loop_
_entity_poly.entity_id
_entity_poly.type
_entity_poly.pdbx_seq_one_letter_code
_entity_poly.pdbx_strand_id
1 'polypeptide(L)'
;MASVYLVSAALEDSDRFPAFALDDFERIKRSAERDKHGVHKLTDDPETADLILFVERAHATGRYMEAIRRHPLLKKYRDKCFIYNSRYFGVPFLPGVYGCVRKRDFLYPQRMCSGHYLEVCERDELEYQEPLPNPPYLYSFVGAVNTWPSVRAPLSRLSHPRGYFVDTSEERKRLEAEGVHADKTWYTQRYVDVVRKSKFVLCPRGDAVGSMRLFESMKMGRAPVIIADQWVNPRGPDWESFSIRIREKDIPTIPRVLEEMEDRALEMGIVARKVWEEWFSEEVSFHWAVEWCLEIMEKRKVPESIMRFAVPLGLLMPFHLRRYLGTRVHLYKTQGKLIL
;
A
#
# COMPACT_ATOMS: atom_id res chain seq x y z
N MET A 1 13.56 -20.05 9.06
CA MET A 1 12.96 -20.78 7.91
C MET A 1 11.54 -21.15 8.30
N ALA A 2 10.55 -20.84 7.45
CA ALA A 2 9.15 -21.20 7.70
C ALA A 2 8.53 -21.82 6.45
N SER A 3 7.60 -22.77 6.65
CA SER A 3 6.70 -23.32 5.66
C SER A 3 5.42 -22.47 5.62
N VAL A 4 5.00 -22.01 4.45
CA VAL A 4 3.90 -21.06 4.28
C VAL A 4 2.83 -21.65 3.37
N TYR A 5 1.60 -21.70 3.86
CA TYR A 5 0.43 -22.02 3.05
C TYR A 5 -0.24 -20.71 2.58
N LEU A 6 -0.27 -20.50 1.26
CA LEU A 6 -0.95 -19.34 0.69
C LEU A 6 -2.41 -19.64 0.40
N VAL A 7 -3.29 -18.70 0.71
CA VAL A 7 -4.73 -18.82 0.47
C VAL A 7 -5.33 -17.46 0.15
N SER A 8 -6.42 -17.47 -0.63
CA SER A 8 -7.32 -16.33 -0.79
C SER A 8 -8.77 -16.82 -0.68
N ALA A 9 -9.59 -16.06 0.02
CA ALA A 9 -11.01 -16.36 0.11
C ALA A 9 -11.73 -16.28 -1.26
N ALA A 10 -11.12 -15.62 -2.24
CA ALA A 10 -11.64 -15.53 -3.61
C ALA A 10 -11.40 -16.82 -4.43
N LEU A 11 -10.51 -17.71 -4.01
CA LEU A 11 -10.27 -18.99 -4.70
C LEU A 11 -11.45 -19.96 -4.54
N GLU A 12 -12.15 -19.91 -3.40
CA GLU A 12 -13.25 -20.85 -3.12
C GLU A 12 -14.57 -20.45 -3.80
N ASP A 13 -14.72 -19.21 -4.25
CA ASP A 13 -15.98 -18.68 -4.79
C ASP A 13 -15.72 -17.53 -5.79
N SER A 14 -14.99 -17.86 -6.86
CA SER A 14 -14.54 -16.90 -7.87
C SER A 14 -15.68 -16.09 -8.50
N ASP A 15 -16.86 -16.70 -8.64
CA ASP A 15 -18.03 -16.05 -9.26
C ASP A 15 -18.62 -14.91 -8.42
N ARG A 16 -18.30 -14.87 -7.13
CA ARG A 16 -18.75 -13.82 -6.20
C ARG A 16 -17.82 -12.64 -6.09
N PHE A 17 -16.60 -12.77 -6.60
CA PHE A 17 -15.56 -11.76 -6.47
C PHE A 17 -15.18 -11.18 -7.83
N PRO A 18 -14.79 -9.90 -7.91
CA PRO A 18 -14.30 -9.33 -9.15
C PRO A 18 -12.98 -10.01 -9.56
N ALA A 19 -12.74 -10.10 -10.88
CA ALA A 19 -11.56 -10.77 -11.45
C ALA A 19 -10.23 -10.32 -10.82
N PHE A 20 -10.12 -9.03 -10.44
CA PHE A 20 -8.91 -8.51 -9.79
C PHE A 20 -8.71 -8.95 -8.33
N ALA A 21 -9.65 -9.71 -7.73
CA ALA A 21 -9.56 -10.11 -6.32
C ALA A 21 -8.34 -11.01 -6.05
N LEU A 22 -7.94 -11.80 -7.05
CA LEU A 22 -6.80 -12.72 -6.97
C LEU A 22 -5.46 -12.11 -7.39
N ASP A 23 -5.43 -10.89 -7.93
CA ASP A 23 -4.19 -10.32 -8.44
C ASP A 23 -3.05 -10.32 -7.41
N ASP A 24 -3.34 -9.93 -6.15
CA ASP A 24 -2.29 -9.89 -5.12
C ASP A 24 -1.87 -11.29 -4.64
N PHE A 25 -2.79 -12.26 -4.69
CA PHE A 25 -2.47 -13.66 -4.43
C PHE A 25 -1.46 -14.17 -5.48
N GLU A 26 -1.72 -13.94 -6.75
CA GLU A 26 -0.81 -14.33 -7.83
C GLU A 26 0.54 -13.57 -7.75
N ARG A 27 0.54 -12.29 -7.33
CA ARG A 27 1.77 -11.52 -7.11
C ARG A 27 2.64 -12.12 -6.01
N ILE A 28 2.07 -12.44 -4.86
CA ILE A 28 2.82 -13.05 -3.76
C ILE A 28 3.28 -14.46 -4.14
N LYS A 29 2.48 -15.22 -4.87
CA LYS A 29 2.88 -16.55 -5.37
C LYS A 29 4.10 -16.46 -6.30
N ARG A 30 4.06 -15.56 -7.30
CA ARG A 30 5.22 -15.30 -8.16
C ARG A 30 6.42 -14.79 -7.39
N SER A 31 6.19 -13.92 -6.39
CA SER A 31 7.25 -13.45 -5.51
C SER A 31 7.92 -14.59 -4.75
N ALA A 32 7.15 -15.58 -4.29
CA ALA A 32 7.72 -16.76 -3.63
C ALA A 32 8.56 -17.64 -4.58
N GLU A 33 8.14 -17.76 -5.85
CA GLU A 33 8.88 -18.48 -6.88
C GLU A 33 10.21 -17.81 -7.27
N ARG A 34 10.28 -16.48 -7.13
CA ARG A 34 11.43 -15.63 -7.47
C ARG A 34 12.20 -15.13 -6.26
N ASP A 35 11.87 -15.60 -5.06
CA ASP A 35 12.42 -15.07 -3.82
C ASP A 35 13.95 -15.25 -3.74
N LYS A 36 14.66 -14.14 -3.78
CA LYS A 36 16.13 -14.13 -3.75
C LYS A 36 16.72 -14.53 -2.40
N HIS A 37 15.95 -14.48 -1.33
CA HIS A 37 16.41 -14.92 -0.01
C HIS A 37 16.37 -16.45 0.15
N GLY A 38 15.39 -17.13 -0.45
CA GLY A 38 15.25 -18.57 -0.40
C GLY A 38 15.09 -19.17 1.00
N VAL A 39 14.70 -18.34 1.98
CA VAL A 39 14.60 -18.74 3.41
C VAL A 39 13.29 -19.45 3.71
N HIS A 40 12.19 -18.97 3.13
CA HIS A 40 10.87 -19.54 3.35
C HIS A 40 10.42 -20.37 2.16
N LYS A 41 9.51 -21.33 2.38
CA LYS A 41 9.03 -22.22 1.34
C LYS A 41 7.50 -22.31 1.34
N LEU A 42 6.92 -22.40 0.17
CA LEU A 42 5.52 -22.74 0.05
C LEU A 42 5.27 -24.21 0.39
N THR A 43 4.12 -24.50 0.98
CA THR A 43 3.60 -25.83 1.21
C THR A 43 2.15 -25.91 0.76
N ASP A 44 1.72 -27.09 0.29
CA ASP A 44 0.33 -27.36 -0.09
C ASP A 44 -0.49 -27.93 1.07
N ASP A 45 0.13 -28.18 2.23
CA ASP A 45 -0.54 -28.72 3.41
C ASP A 45 -0.66 -27.65 4.52
N PRO A 46 -1.88 -27.15 4.77
CA PRO A 46 -2.11 -26.16 5.82
C PRO A 46 -1.92 -26.73 7.24
N GLU A 47 -1.91 -28.06 7.42
CA GLU A 47 -1.70 -28.68 8.72
C GLU A 47 -0.26 -28.54 9.18
N THR A 48 0.68 -28.83 8.30
CA THR A 48 2.12 -28.78 8.55
C THR A 48 2.74 -27.39 8.34
N ALA A 49 2.00 -26.43 7.75
CA ALA A 49 2.46 -25.07 7.57
C ALA A 49 2.74 -24.38 8.92
N ASP A 50 3.86 -23.65 9.00
CA ASP A 50 4.16 -22.78 10.14
C ASP A 50 3.27 -21.54 10.14
N LEU A 51 2.90 -21.06 8.94
CA LEU A 51 2.10 -19.86 8.72
C LEU A 51 1.09 -20.07 7.58
N ILE A 52 -0.16 -19.64 7.79
CA ILE A 52 -1.21 -19.58 6.77
C ILE A 52 -1.42 -18.11 6.42
N LEU A 53 -1.08 -17.71 5.20
CA LEU A 53 -1.16 -16.34 4.74
C LEU A 53 -2.32 -16.15 3.78
N PHE A 54 -3.36 -15.46 4.26
CA PHE A 54 -4.44 -14.95 3.42
C PHE A 54 -3.94 -13.74 2.63
N VAL A 55 -3.90 -13.84 1.31
CA VAL A 55 -3.49 -12.71 0.45
C VAL A 55 -4.72 -12.16 -0.24
N GLU A 56 -5.05 -10.90 0.08
CA GLU A 56 -6.35 -10.35 -0.24
C GLU A 56 -6.27 -8.94 -0.80
N ARG A 57 -6.82 -8.74 -1.99
CA ARG A 57 -6.91 -7.42 -2.64
C ARG A 57 -8.25 -6.71 -2.43
N ALA A 58 -9.26 -7.37 -1.94
CA ALA A 58 -10.59 -6.78 -1.86
C ALA A 58 -10.72 -5.68 -0.81
N HIS A 59 -11.65 -4.77 -1.06
CA HIS A 59 -12.10 -3.84 -0.03
C HIS A 59 -12.67 -4.64 1.15
N ALA A 60 -12.30 -4.26 2.35
CA ALA A 60 -12.79 -4.85 3.59
C ALA A 60 -14.30 -4.56 3.81
N THR A 61 -15.14 -4.87 2.82
CA THR A 61 -16.54 -4.52 2.79
C THR A 61 -17.41 -5.78 2.73
N GLY A 62 -18.26 -5.94 3.74
CA GLY A 62 -19.40 -6.84 3.73
C GLY A 62 -19.05 -8.30 3.48
N ARG A 63 -19.40 -8.80 2.33
CA ARG A 63 -19.32 -10.23 1.96
C ARG A 63 -17.93 -10.81 1.97
N TYR A 64 -16.92 -10.00 1.65
CA TYR A 64 -15.56 -10.49 1.55
C TYR A 64 -14.91 -10.74 2.93
N MET A 65 -15.09 -9.81 3.86
CA MET A 65 -14.70 -10.06 5.26
C MET A 65 -15.44 -11.28 5.84
N GLU A 66 -16.69 -11.46 5.45
CA GLU A 66 -17.50 -12.59 5.86
C GLU A 66 -16.92 -13.91 5.33
N ALA A 67 -16.50 -13.96 4.05
CA ALA A 67 -15.86 -15.14 3.46
C ALA A 67 -14.58 -15.53 4.22
N ILE A 68 -13.69 -14.56 4.48
CA ILE A 68 -12.49 -14.84 5.27
C ILE A 68 -12.85 -15.29 6.69
N ARG A 69 -13.77 -14.61 7.38
CA ARG A 69 -14.16 -14.96 8.76
C ARG A 69 -14.77 -16.34 8.89
N ARG A 70 -15.47 -16.82 7.84
CA ARG A 70 -16.08 -18.15 7.78
C ARG A 70 -15.16 -19.22 7.24
N HIS A 71 -14.00 -18.85 6.72
CA HIS A 71 -13.07 -19.79 6.09
C HIS A 71 -12.70 -20.94 7.04
N PRO A 72 -12.72 -22.22 6.59
CA PRO A 72 -12.45 -23.38 7.42
C PRO A 72 -11.07 -23.33 8.10
N LEU A 73 -10.05 -22.87 7.36
CA LEU A 73 -8.69 -22.73 7.89
C LEU A 73 -8.62 -21.76 9.07
N LEU A 74 -9.36 -20.65 9.01
CA LEU A 74 -9.40 -19.70 10.11
C LEU A 74 -10.08 -20.27 11.35
N LYS A 75 -11.03 -21.20 11.19
CA LYS A 75 -11.66 -21.89 12.32
C LYS A 75 -10.71 -22.89 12.97
N LYS A 76 -9.96 -23.65 12.13
CA LYS A 76 -9.08 -24.74 12.60
C LYS A 76 -7.71 -24.23 13.09
N TYR A 77 -7.11 -23.25 12.40
CA TYR A 77 -5.72 -22.84 12.56
C TYR A 77 -5.53 -21.37 12.89
N ARG A 78 -6.44 -20.73 13.60
CA ARG A 78 -6.49 -19.28 13.82
C ARG A 78 -5.17 -18.66 14.27
N ASP A 79 -4.43 -19.37 15.15
CA ASP A 79 -3.22 -18.83 15.75
C ASP A 79 -2.03 -18.74 14.79
N LYS A 80 -2.08 -19.44 13.66
CA LYS A 80 -1.09 -19.35 12.57
C LYS A 80 -1.65 -18.67 11.29
N CYS A 81 -2.86 -18.12 11.34
CA CYS A 81 -3.46 -17.40 10.24
C CYS A 81 -3.13 -15.91 10.29
N PHE A 82 -2.60 -15.40 9.18
CA PHE A 82 -2.24 -14.01 8.96
C PHE A 82 -2.86 -13.51 7.66
N ILE A 83 -2.85 -12.18 7.46
CA ILE A 83 -3.33 -11.57 6.22
C ILE A 83 -2.27 -10.65 5.61
N TYR A 84 -2.13 -10.68 4.29
CA TYR A 84 -1.58 -9.58 3.50
C TYR A 84 -2.75 -8.92 2.75
N ASN A 85 -3.00 -7.64 3.05
CA ASN A 85 -4.03 -6.86 2.39
C ASN A 85 -3.44 -5.55 1.85
N SER A 86 -3.26 -5.45 0.54
CA SER A 86 -2.63 -4.31 -0.12
C SER A 86 -3.55 -3.09 -0.29
N ARG A 87 -4.81 -3.17 0.15
CA ARG A 87 -5.78 -2.09 -0.07
C ARG A 87 -5.59 -0.87 0.83
N TYR A 88 -6.20 0.21 0.40
CA TYR A 88 -6.13 1.56 0.98
C TYR A 88 -6.54 1.65 2.46
N PHE A 89 -7.20 0.62 2.98
CA PHE A 89 -7.74 0.62 4.33
C PHE A 89 -7.67 -0.77 4.93
N GLY A 90 -6.70 -0.99 5.76
CA GLY A 90 -6.61 -2.19 6.56
C GLY A 90 -7.71 -2.22 7.62
N VAL A 91 -8.47 -3.33 7.67
CA VAL A 91 -9.35 -3.62 8.79
C VAL A 91 -8.66 -4.69 9.62
N PRO A 92 -8.23 -4.39 10.85
CA PRO A 92 -7.33 -5.25 11.63
C PRO A 92 -8.06 -6.44 12.27
N PHE A 93 -8.85 -7.19 11.50
CA PHE A 93 -9.54 -8.37 12.01
C PHE A 93 -8.65 -9.62 12.08
N LEU A 94 -7.62 -9.72 11.23
CA LEU A 94 -6.53 -10.68 11.36
C LEU A 94 -5.21 -9.95 11.60
N PRO A 95 -4.25 -10.58 12.28
CA PRO A 95 -2.90 -10.06 12.33
C PRO A 95 -2.25 -10.17 10.95
N GLY A 96 -1.31 -9.27 10.63
CA GLY A 96 -0.59 -9.36 9.38
C GLY A 96 -0.16 -8.03 8.78
N VAL A 97 0.05 -8.05 7.48
CA VAL A 97 0.59 -6.95 6.69
C VAL A 97 -0.53 -6.21 5.97
N TYR A 98 -0.51 -4.90 6.06
CA TYR A 98 -1.51 -4.05 5.42
C TYR A 98 -0.82 -2.99 4.58
N GLY A 99 -1.18 -2.83 3.33
CA GLY A 99 -0.56 -1.88 2.39
C GLY A 99 -0.60 -0.43 2.86
N CYS A 100 -1.51 -0.12 3.80
CA CYS A 100 -1.66 1.23 4.33
C CYS A 100 -2.20 1.22 5.76
N VAL A 101 -1.37 1.57 6.73
CA VAL A 101 -1.70 1.64 8.16
C VAL A 101 -1.64 3.08 8.65
N ARG A 102 -2.65 3.51 9.41
CA ARG A 102 -2.65 4.82 10.08
C ARG A 102 -2.17 4.71 11.52
N LYS A 103 -1.48 5.74 12.00
CA LYS A 103 -1.07 5.84 13.41
C LYS A 103 -2.22 5.64 14.40
N ARG A 104 -3.44 6.13 14.03
CA ARG A 104 -4.64 5.98 14.86
C ARG A 104 -5.24 4.58 14.83
N ASP A 105 -5.02 3.83 13.74
CA ASP A 105 -5.50 2.45 13.60
C ASP A 105 -4.51 1.45 14.17
N PHE A 106 -3.32 1.91 14.47
CA PHE A 106 -2.24 1.15 15.08
C PHE A 106 -2.49 0.95 16.59
N LEU A 107 -3.74 0.62 16.94
CA LEU A 107 -4.11 0.30 18.32
C LEU A 107 -3.47 -0.99 18.81
N TYR A 108 -3.04 -1.82 17.88
CA TYR A 108 -2.45 -3.12 18.16
C TYR A 108 -1.13 -3.26 17.39
N PRO A 109 -0.05 -2.50 17.76
CA PRO A 109 1.21 -2.55 17.00
C PRO A 109 1.81 -3.95 16.92
N GLN A 110 1.45 -4.84 17.84
CA GLN A 110 1.86 -6.26 17.82
C GLN A 110 1.07 -7.11 16.82
N ARG A 111 0.01 -6.59 16.20
CA ARG A 111 -0.85 -7.33 15.27
C ARG A 111 -0.79 -6.85 13.84
N MET A 112 -0.23 -5.67 13.59
CA MET A 112 -0.23 -5.04 12.27
C MET A 112 1.15 -4.56 11.89
N CYS A 113 1.50 -4.77 10.63
CA CYS A 113 2.64 -4.15 9.99
C CYS A 113 2.18 -3.41 8.73
N SER A 114 2.77 -2.26 8.47
CA SER A 114 2.58 -1.57 7.19
C SER A 114 3.43 -2.28 6.13
N GLY A 115 2.81 -2.61 5.01
CA GLY A 115 3.47 -3.14 3.83
C GLY A 115 3.50 -2.10 2.71
N HIS A 116 3.48 -2.58 1.46
CA HIS A 116 3.46 -1.74 0.27
C HIS A 116 2.34 -2.17 -0.69
N TYR A 117 2.19 -1.44 -1.80
CA TYR A 117 1.24 -1.75 -2.86
C TYR A 117 1.89 -2.71 -3.85
N LEU A 118 1.52 -4.00 -3.82
CA LEU A 118 2.10 -5.05 -4.66
C LEU A 118 1.96 -4.75 -6.16
N GLU A 119 0.92 -4.03 -6.56
CA GLU A 119 0.68 -3.64 -7.96
C GLU A 119 1.79 -2.76 -8.55
N VAL A 120 2.60 -2.09 -7.72
CA VAL A 120 3.74 -1.29 -8.20
C VAL A 120 4.85 -2.17 -8.78
N CYS A 121 4.96 -3.43 -8.32
CA CYS A 121 5.95 -4.37 -8.84
C CYS A 121 5.76 -4.66 -10.33
N GLU A 122 4.51 -4.75 -10.80
CA GLU A 122 4.14 -5.08 -12.19
C GLU A 122 4.12 -3.88 -13.14
N ARG A 123 4.41 -2.67 -12.66
CA ARG A 123 4.41 -1.47 -13.50
C ARG A 123 5.74 -1.33 -14.23
N ASP A 124 5.88 -2.02 -15.36
CA ASP A 124 7.10 -2.05 -16.18
C ASP A 124 7.46 -0.66 -16.72
N GLU A 125 6.47 0.20 -16.97
CA GLU A 125 6.69 1.59 -17.36
C GLU A 125 7.48 2.41 -16.33
N LEU A 126 7.52 1.96 -15.06
CA LEU A 126 8.29 2.59 -13.98
C LEU A 126 9.72 2.03 -13.89
N GLU A 127 10.31 1.69 -15.02
CA GLU A 127 11.70 1.25 -15.05
C GLU A 127 12.66 2.29 -14.48
N TYR A 128 13.65 1.81 -13.73
CA TYR A 128 14.77 2.64 -13.29
C TYR A 128 15.56 3.13 -14.49
N GLN A 129 15.87 4.40 -14.45
CA GLN A 129 16.84 5.02 -15.35
C GLN A 129 17.76 5.90 -14.52
N GLU A 130 19.03 5.89 -14.88
CA GLU A 130 20.02 6.77 -14.24
C GLU A 130 19.48 8.20 -14.18
N PRO A 131 19.59 8.86 -13.03
CA PRO A 131 19.19 10.25 -12.90
C PRO A 131 19.93 11.15 -13.88
N LEU A 132 19.21 12.10 -14.46
CA LEU A 132 19.83 13.14 -15.28
C LEU A 132 20.84 13.93 -14.42
N PRO A 133 21.98 14.34 -14.97
CA PRO A 133 22.96 15.17 -14.24
C PRO A 133 22.35 16.45 -13.68
N ASN A 134 21.47 17.10 -14.46
CA ASN A 134 20.78 18.32 -14.08
C ASN A 134 19.28 18.20 -14.43
N PRO A 135 18.47 17.53 -13.61
CA PRO A 135 17.05 17.43 -13.84
C PRO A 135 16.39 18.82 -13.84
N PRO A 136 15.51 19.16 -14.80
CA PRO A 136 14.93 20.49 -14.90
C PRO A 136 13.98 20.81 -13.74
N TYR A 137 13.41 19.78 -13.10
CA TYR A 137 12.47 20.01 -12.00
C TYR A 137 13.12 19.72 -10.65
N LEU A 138 13.06 20.70 -9.75
CA LEU A 138 13.44 20.51 -8.35
C LEU A 138 12.48 19.52 -7.71
N TYR A 139 11.18 19.71 -7.93
CA TYR A 139 10.15 18.76 -7.49
C TYR A 139 9.00 18.66 -8.48
N SER A 140 8.28 17.56 -8.41
CA SER A 140 7.08 17.36 -9.21
C SER A 140 5.93 16.71 -8.43
N PHE A 141 4.72 17.04 -8.89
CA PHE A 141 3.49 16.31 -8.57
C PHE A 141 2.63 16.16 -9.83
N VAL A 142 2.27 14.93 -10.17
CA VAL A 142 1.28 14.62 -11.21
C VAL A 142 0.23 13.71 -10.58
N GLY A 143 -1.01 14.15 -10.44
CA GLY A 143 -2.04 13.34 -9.82
C GLY A 143 -3.35 14.06 -9.56
N ALA A 144 -4.39 13.27 -9.30
CA ALA A 144 -5.72 13.79 -9.02
C ALA A 144 -5.78 14.47 -7.63
N VAL A 145 -6.15 15.74 -7.63
CA VAL A 145 -6.28 16.56 -6.40
C VAL A 145 -7.54 16.19 -5.63
N ASN A 146 -8.60 15.77 -6.32
CA ASN A 146 -9.90 15.43 -5.75
C ASN A 146 -9.89 14.19 -4.85
N THR A 147 -8.83 13.38 -4.86
CA THR A 147 -8.72 12.20 -3.98
C THR A 147 -8.56 12.59 -2.50
N TRP A 148 -7.88 13.69 -2.21
CA TRP A 148 -7.75 14.25 -0.86
C TRP A 148 -7.49 15.77 -0.93
N PRO A 149 -8.51 16.60 -1.19
CA PRO A 149 -8.32 18.03 -1.49
C PRO A 149 -7.64 18.82 -0.40
N SER A 150 -7.86 18.51 0.88
CA SER A 150 -7.26 19.22 2.01
C SER A 150 -5.72 19.18 2.02
N VAL A 151 -5.11 18.15 1.44
CA VAL A 151 -3.65 18.00 1.35
C VAL A 151 -3.15 18.30 -0.06
N ARG A 152 -3.88 17.89 -1.10
CA ARG A 152 -3.39 18.00 -2.49
C ARG A 152 -3.67 19.35 -3.13
N ALA A 153 -4.77 20.02 -2.80
CA ALA A 153 -5.04 21.34 -3.34
C ALA A 153 -4.00 22.40 -2.92
N PRO A 154 -3.47 22.44 -1.69
CA PRO A 154 -2.38 23.36 -1.35
C PRO A 154 -1.12 23.20 -2.20
N LEU A 155 -0.85 22.03 -2.78
CA LEU A 155 0.31 21.81 -3.65
C LEU A 155 0.26 22.64 -4.93
N SER A 156 -0.95 22.95 -5.45
CA SER A 156 -1.10 23.79 -6.64
C SER A 156 -0.71 25.26 -6.41
N ARG A 157 -0.59 25.67 -5.14
CA ARG A 157 -0.20 27.03 -4.75
C ARG A 157 1.30 27.17 -4.50
N LEU A 158 2.05 26.08 -4.58
CA LEU A 158 3.50 26.12 -4.46
C LEU A 158 4.07 26.87 -5.67
N SER A 159 4.86 27.89 -5.41
CA SER A 159 5.53 28.67 -6.43
C SER A 159 7.04 28.44 -6.38
N HIS A 160 7.58 27.87 -7.46
CA HIS A 160 9.01 27.69 -7.65
C HIS A 160 9.32 27.57 -9.15
N PRO A 161 10.39 28.24 -9.68
CA PRO A 161 10.72 28.22 -11.12
C PRO A 161 10.92 26.81 -11.69
N ARG A 162 11.41 25.89 -10.87
CA ARG A 162 11.63 24.47 -11.20
C ARG A 162 10.61 23.55 -10.54
N GLY A 163 9.47 24.04 -10.07
CA GLY A 163 8.36 23.23 -9.57
C GLY A 163 7.45 22.78 -10.73
N TYR A 164 7.03 21.51 -10.71
CA TYR A 164 6.10 20.99 -11.71
C TYR A 164 4.87 20.40 -11.03
N PHE A 165 3.71 20.93 -11.36
CA PHE A 165 2.43 20.49 -10.79
C PHE A 165 1.40 20.25 -11.89
N VAL A 166 0.73 19.09 -11.85
CA VAL A 166 -0.39 18.77 -12.73
C VAL A 166 -1.52 18.09 -11.94
N ASP A 167 -2.69 18.71 -11.98
CA ASP A 167 -3.93 18.10 -11.51
C ASP A 167 -4.56 17.25 -12.62
N THR A 168 -4.75 15.98 -12.36
CA THR A 168 -5.35 15.01 -13.29
C THR A 168 -6.77 14.62 -12.89
N SER A 169 -7.45 15.41 -12.07
CA SER A 169 -8.78 15.08 -11.54
C SER A 169 -9.83 14.91 -12.63
N GLU A 170 -9.86 15.78 -13.63
CA GLU A 170 -10.85 15.71 -14.72
C GLU A 170 -10.56 14.55 -15.68
N GLU A 171 -9.30 14.31 -15.97
CA GLU A 171 -8.88 13.17 -16.77
C GLU A 171 -9.25 11.84 -16.14
N ARG A 172 -8.97 11.72 -14.86
CA ARG A 172 -9.34 10.53 -14.09
C ARG A 172 -10.85 10.30 -14.15
N LYS A 173 -11.66 11.32 -13.94
CA LYS A 173 -13.12 11.19 -14.03
C LYS A 173 -13.58 10.72 -15.40
N ARG A 174 -12.98 11.29 -16.48
CA ARG A 174 -13.30 10.89 -17.84
C ARG A 174 -12.98 9.42 -18.09
N LEU A 175 -11.78 8.98 -17.74
CA LEU A 175 -11.35 7.59 -17.90
C LEU A 175 -12.21 6.61 -17.09
N GLU A 176 -12.55 6.98 -15.85
CA GLU A 176 -13.46 6.18 -15.02
C GLU A 176 -14.86 6.05 -15.65
N ALA A 177 -15.37 7.13 -16.26
CA ALA A 177 -16.66 7.12 -16.96
C ALA A 177 -16.65 6.28 -18.25
N GLU A 178 -15.51 6.23 -18.94
CA GLU A 178 -15.27 5.42 -20.13
C GLU A 178 -14.94 3.94 -19.81
N GLY A 179 -14.88 3.57 -18.52
CA GLY A 179 -14.50 2.23 -18.07
C GLY A 179 -13.02 1.89 -18.33
N VAL A 180 -12.21 2.89 -18.63
CA VAL A 180 -10.78 2.74 -18.88
C VAL A 180 -10.02 2.89 -17.56
N HIS A 181 -9.27 1.85 -17.18
CA HIS A 181 -8.35 1.98 -16.07
C HIS A 181 -7.25 2.99 -16.40
N ALA A 182 -7.09 4.01 -15.57
CA ALA A 182 -6.15 5.11 -15.75
C ALA A 182 -4.68 4.68 -15.95
N ASP A 183 -4.37 3.43 -15.64
CA ASP A 183 -3.02 2.87 -15.61
C ASP A 183 -2.42 2.55 -16.99
N LYS A 184 -3.20 2.66 -18.07
CA LYS A 184 -2.74 2.26 -19.43
C LYS A 184 -2.81 3.39 -20.46
N THR A 185 -2.82 4.65 -20.02
CA THR A 185 -3.03 5.79 -20.88
C THR A 185 -1.78 6.69 -20.97
N TRP A 186 -1.80 7.65 -21.93
CA TRP A 186 -0.81 8.73 -22.02
C TRP A 186 -0.50 9.44 -20.71
N TYR A 187 -1.42 9.41 -19.74
CA TYR A 187 -1.24 9.90 -18.36
C TYR A 187 -0.07 9.20 -17.66
N THR A 188 0.02 7.87 -17.79
CA THR A 188 1.12 7.09 -17.21
C THR A 188 2.44 7.50 -17.83
N GLN A 189 2.51 7.63 -19.17
CA GLN A 189 3.73 8.06 -19.84
C GLN A 189 4.16 9.46 -19.40
N ARG A 190 3.22 10.41 -19.34
CA ARG A 190 3.49 11.77 -18.85
C ARG A 190 4.00 11.77 -17.41
N TYR A 191 3.40 10.94 -16.55
CA TYR A 191 3.85 10.80 -15.16
C TYR A 191 5.29 10.31 -15.10
N VAL A 192 5.60 9.26 -15.83
CA VAL A 192 6.95 8.67 -15.91
C VAL A 192 7.98 9.69 -16.39
N ASP A 193 7.68 10.40 -17.48
CA ASP A 193 8.57 11.40 -18.05
C ASP A 193 8.85 12.56 -17.08
N VAL A 194 7.84 13.01 -16.35
CA VAL A 194 7.98 14.08 -15.35
C VAL A 194 8.80 13.59 -14.17
N VAL A 195 8.54 12.38 -13.65
CA VAL A 195 9.30 11.81 -12.53
C VAL A 195 10.78 11.64 -12.91
N ARG A 196 11.07 11.16 -14.11
CA ARG A 196 12.45 11.02 -14.63
C ARG A 196 13.22 12.35 -14.65
N LYS A 197 12.51 13.45 -14.90
CA LYS A 197 13.05 14.82 -14.98
C LYS A 197 13.04 15.56 -13.63
N SER A 198 12.72 14.89 -12.52
CA SER A 198 12.57 15.49 -11.21
C SER A 198 13.64 15.01 -10.24
N LYS A 199 14.13 15.92 -9.38
CA LYS A 199 15.00 15.58 -8.24
C LYS A 199 14.20 14.94 -7.12
N PHE A 200 13.08 15.58 -6.76
CA PHE A 200 12.17 15.13 -5.72
C PHE A 200 10.77 14.85 -6.28
N VAL A 201 10.11 13.82 -5.77
CA VAL A 201 8.71 13.49 -6.12
C VAL A 201 7.82 13.70 -4.92
N LEU A 202 6.84 14.60 -5.04
CA LEU A 202 5.86 14.83 -3.97
C LEU A 202 4.90 13.66 -3.87
N CYS A 203 4.86 13.04 -2.70
CA CYS A 203 4.07 11.84 -2.39
C CYS A 203 2.98 12.15 -1.36
N PRO A 204 2.03 13.06 -1.66
CA PRO A 204 0.93 13.37 -0.76
C PRO A 204 0.00 12.16 -0.63
N ARG A 205 -0.54 11.98 0.56
CA ARG A 205 -1.63 11.03 0.75
C ARG A 205 -2.78 11.28 -0.24
N GLY A 206 -3.53 10.22 -0.50
CA GLY A 206 -4.82 10.30 -1.18
C GLY A 206 -5.93 9.79 -0.28
N ASP A 207 -6.87 9.03 -0.85
CA ASP A 207 -7.90 8.31 -0.09
C ASP A 207 -7.28 7.37 0.95
N ALA A 208 -6.21 6.69 0.59
CA ALA A 208 -5.32 6.02 1.53
C ALA A 208 -4.48 7.04 2.31
N VAL A 209 -4.05 6.69 3.52
CA VAL A 209 -3.11 7.54 4.27
C VAL A 209 -1.68 7.46 3.75
N GLY A 210 -1.31 6.39 3.05
CA GLY A 210 -0.07 6.29 2.26
C GLY A 210 -0.25 6.83 0.85
N SER A 211 0.82 6.76 0.09
CA SER A 211 0.85 7.16 -1.32
C SER A 211 1.52 6.09 -2.16
N MET A 212 0.86 5.62 -3.21
CA MET A 212 1.46 4.70 -4.17
C MET A 212 2.69 5.34 -4.84
N ARG A 213 2.63 6.66 -5.10
CA ARG A 213 3.74 7.44 -5.67
C ARG A 213 5.04 7.35 -4.88
N LEU A 214 4.95 7.08 -3.59
CA LEU A 214 6.13 6.85 -2.75
C LEU A 214 6.92 5.64 -3.28
N PHE A 215 6.26 4.51 -3.46
CA PHE A 215 6.89 3.29 -3.93
C PHE A 215 7.23 3.36 -5.42
N GLU A 216 6.43 4.05 -6.23
CA GLU A 216 6.72 4.34 -7.63
C GLU A 216 8.00 5.18 -7.79
N SER A 217 8.15 6.25 -7.00
CA SER A 217 9.37 7.09 -7.04
C SER A 217 10.61 6.34 -6.57
N MET A 218 10.48 5.48 -5.54
CA MET A 218 11.57 4.59 -5.11
C MET A 218 11.97 3.62 -6.22
N LYS A 219 11.01 2.95 -6.86
CA LYS A 219 11.25 2.05 -8.00
C LYS A 219 12.00 2.76 -9.13
N MET A 220 11.67 4.02 -9.39
CA MET A 220 12.32 4.86 -10.41
C MET A 220 13.62 5.53 -9.94
N GLY A 221 14.06 5.33 -8.71
CA GLY A 221 15.30 5.91 -8.18
C GLY A 221 15.23 7.43 -7.99
N ARG A 222 14.11 7.93 -7.49
CA ARG A 222 13.92 9.37 -7.20
C ARG A 222 13.60 9.56 -5.72
N ALA A 223 14.12 10.67 -5.16
CA ALA A 223 13.93 10.99 -3.75
C ALA A 223 12.45 11.34 -3.45
N PRO A 224 11.74 10.55 -2.61
CA PRO A 224 10.35 10.83 -2.30
C PRO A 224 10.19 11.86 -1.20
N VAL A 225 9.19 12.74 -1.34
CA VAL A 225 8.75 13.69 -0.30
C VAL A 225 7.41 13.21 0.26
N ILE A 226 7.42 12.68 1.46
CA ILE A 226 6.26 12.08 2.11
C ILE A 226 5.41 13.17 2.77
N ILE A 227 4.14 13.31 2.33
CA ILE A 227 3.18 14.27 2.89
C ILE A 227 1.97 13.50 3.39
N ALA A 228 2.12 12.90 4.57
CA ALA A 228 1.15 11.95 5.14
C ALA A 228 1.36 11.80 6.65
N ASP A 229 0.74 12.66 7.47
CA ASP A 229 0.96 12.73 8.91
C ASP A 229 0.57 11.45 9.66
N GLN A 230 -0.47 10.79 9.19
CA GLN A 230 -1.04 9.60 9.84
C GLN A 230 -0.46 8.28 9.34
N TRP A 231 0.36 8.30 8.29
CA TRP A 231 0.91 7.07 7.72
C TRP A 231 2.00 6.46 8.60
N VAL A 232 1.93 5.14 8.77
CA VAL A 232 2.96 4.33 9.44
C VAL A 232 3.86 3.72 8.37
N ASN A 233 5.15 3.93 8.48
CA ASN A 233 6.13 3.34 7.57
C ASN A 233 6.18 1.81 7.71
N PRO A 234 6.41 1.06 6.63
CA PRO A 234 6.92 -0.30 6.73
C PRO A 234 8.16 -0.38 7.60
N ARG A 235 8.29 -1.47 8.34
CA ARG A 235 9.46 -1.71 9.20
C ARG A 235 10.64 -2.18 8.36
N GLY A 236 11.84 -1.86 8.80
CA GLY A 236 13.10 -2.29 8.23
C GLY A 236 13.89 -1.13 7.62
N PRO A 237 13.42 -0.47 6.56
CA PRO A 237 14.15 0.62 5.92
C PRO A 237 14.44 1.80 6.85
N ASP A 238 15.62 2.38 6.70
CA ASP A 238 15.93 3.72 7.25
C ASP A 238 15.34 4.81 6.35
N TRP A 239 14.09 5.18 6.64
CA TRP A 239 13.29 6.13 5.85
C TRP A 239 13.91 7.54 5.80
N GLU A 240 14.73 7.91 6.77
CA GLU A 240 15.35 9.24 6.85
C GLU A 240 16.54 9.36 5.91
N SER A 241 17.16 8.25 5.53
CA SER A 241 18.30 8.24 4.63
C SER A 241 17.96 8.61 3.18
N PHE A 242 16.71 8.35 2.74
CA PHE A 242 16.31 8.51 1.34
C PHE A 242 15.01 9.29 1.11
N SER A 243 14.32 9.72 2.16
CA SER A 243 13.04 10.43 2.02
C SER A 243 12.99 11.69 2.88
N ILE A 244 12.22 12.67 2.45
CA ILE A 244 11.94 13.87 3.22
C ILE A 244 10.49 13.80 3.68
N ARG A 245 10.24 14.01 4.99
CA ARG A 245 8.88 14.05 5.51
C ARG A 245 8.46 15.48 5.82
N ILE A 246 7.40 15.94 5.16
CA ILE A 246 6.78 17.25 5.37
C ILE A 246 5.39 17.03 5.99
N ARG A 247 5.09 17.73 7.09
CA ARG A 247 3.75 17.66 7.69
C ARG A 247 2.72 18.30 6.76
N GLU A 248 1.50 17.78 6.78
CA GLU A 248 0.41 18.27 5.93
C GLU A 248 0.15 19.78 6.10
N LYS A 249 0.35 20.32 7.31
CA LYS A 249 0.24 21.76 7.60
C LYS A 249 1.42 22.61 7.10
N ASP A 250 2.57 22.01 6.87
CA ASP A 250 3.82 22.68 6.48
C ASP A 250 4.08 22.62 4.96
N ILE A 251 3.09 22.19 4.16
CA ILE A 251 3.17 22.16 2.68
C ILE A 251 3.78 23.45 2.07
N PRO A 252 3.43 24.67 2.52
CA PRO A 252 4.02 25.89 1.97
C PRO A 252 5.54 26.00 2.09
N THR A 253 6.17 25.23 2.99
CA THR A 253 7.64 25.27 3.18
C THR A 253 8.39 24.36 2.18
N ILE A 254 7.69 23.54 1.39
CA ILE A 254 8.28 22.56 0.48
C ILE A 254 9.36 23.16 -0.43
N PRO A 255 9.12 24.28 -1.16
CA PRO A 255 10.13 24.80 -2.06
C PRO A 255 11.47 25.09 -1.34
N ARG A 256 11.42 25.80 -0.22
CA ARG A 256 12.61 26.16 0.56
C ARG A 256 13.33 24.92 1.10
N VAL A 257 12.60 23.98 1.70
CA VAL A 257 13.19 22.74 2.25
C VAL A 257 13.88 21.93 1.15
N LEU A 258 13.27 21.85 -0.04
CA LEU A 258 13.84 21.07 -1.13
C LEU A 258 15.03 21.77 -1.82
N GLU A 259 15.08 23.11 -1.82
CA GLU A 259 16.27 23.86 -2.22
C GLU A 259 17.43 23.58 -1.27
N GLU A 260 17.21 23.61 0.05
CA GLU A 260 18.22 23.30 1.08
C GLU A 260 18.73 21.85 0.99
N MET A 261 17.93 20.94 0.44
CA MET A 261 18.28 19.50 0.31
C MET A 261 18.69 19.10 -1.12
N GLU A 262 18.77 20.05 -2.04
CA GLU A 262 18.91 19.77 -3.48
C GLU A 262 20.17 18.95 -3.81
N ASP A 263 21.30 19.25 -3.18
CA ASP A 263 22.58 18.56 -3.41
C ASP A 263 22.54 17.08 -2.99
N ARG A 264 21.64 16.72 -2.07
CA ARG A 264 21.46 15.34 -1.61
C ARG A 264 20.46 14.53 -2.45
N ALA A 265 19.71 15.19 -3.33
CA ALA A 265 18.60 14.55 -4.05
C ALA A 265 19.04 13.32 -4.86
N LEU A 266 20.20 13.39 -5.52
CA LEU A 266 20.76 12.28 -6.31
C LEU A 266 21.08 11.08 -5.41
N GLU A 267 21.82 11.30 -4.34
CA GLU A 267 22.17 10.26 -3.38
C GLU A 267 20.92 9.62 -2.77
N MET A 268 19.98 10.43 -2.32
CA MET A 268 18.69 9.97 -1.77
C MET A 268 17.90 9.12 -2.79
N GLY A 269 17.91 9.51 -4.06
CA GLY A 269 17.27 8.75 -5.13
C GLY A 269 17.90 7.36 -5.34
N ILE A 270 19.24 7.29 -5.34
CA ILE A 270 19.98 6.03 -5.44
C ILE A 270 19.69 5.13 -4.23
N VAL A 271 19.70 5.69 -3.03
CA VAL A 271 19.36 4.93 -1.81
C VAL A 271 17.90 4.47 -1.85
N ALA A 272 16.95 5.31 -2.29
CA ALA A 272 15.56 4.95 -2.46
C ALA A 272 15.38 3.74 -3.40
N ARG A 273 16.14 3.68 -4.51
CA ARG A 273 16.14 2.54 -5.44
C ARG A 273 16.66 1.27 -4.76
N LYS A 274 17.80 1.35 -4.06
CA LYS A 274 18.34 0.19 -3.33
C LYS A 274 17.36 -0.34 -2.29
N VAL A 275 16.71 0.56 -1.54
CA VAL A 275 15.69 0.19 -0.56
C VAL A 275 14.47 -0.45 -1.25
N TRP A 276 14.06 0.04 -2.43
CA TRP A 276 13.02 -0.63 -3.21
C TRP A 276 13.40 -2.07 -3.55
N GLU A 277 14.60 -2.29 -4.06
CA GLU A 277 15.10 -3.62 -4.46
C GLU A 277 15.24 -4.58 -3.27
N GLU A 278 15.61 -4.04 -2.12
CA GLU A 278 15.85 -4.83 -0.90
C GLU A 278 14.55 -5.17 -0.15
N TRP A 279 13.53 -4.30 -0.18
CA TRP A 279 12.36 -4.41 0.70
C TRP A 279 11.02 -4.54 -0.02
N PHE A 280 10.89 -4.09 -1.26
CA PHE A 280 9.59 -3.90 -1.90
C PHE A 280 9.48 -4.45 -3.33
N SER A 281 10.56 -4.92 -3.92
CA SER A 281 10.51 -5.54 -5.25
C SER A 281 9.79 -6.89 -5.22
N GLU A 282 9.40 -7.40 -6.40
CA GLU A 282 8.75 -8.71 -6.50
C GLU A 282 9.61 -9.82 -5.89
N GLU A 283 10.93 -9.76 -6.09
CA GLU A 283 11.88 -10.79 -5.62
C GLU A 283 12.04 -10.88 -4.09
N VAL A 284 11.43 -9.97 -3.33
CA VAL A 284 11.54 -9.92 -1.86
C VAL A 284 10.21 -9.78 -1.14
N SER A 285 9.13 -9.48 -1.87
CA SER A 285 7.83 -9.19 -1.26
C SER A 285 7.27 -10.36 -0.45
N PHE A 286 7.45 -11.59 -0.93
CA PHE A 286 7.07 -12.79 -0.18
C PHE A 286 7.90 -12.94 1.10
N HIS A 287 9.21 -12.83 1.01
CA HIS A 287 10.12 -12.93 2.15
C HIS A 287 9.71 -11.97 3.27
N TRP A 288 9.61 -10.68 2.98
CA TRP A 288 9.27 -9.68 4.00
C TRP A 288 7.84 -9.80 4.51
N ALA A 289 6.89 -10.21 3.67
CA ALA A 289 5.54 -10.51 4.14
C ALA A 289 5.54 -11.61 5.21
N VAL A 290 6.34 -12.66 5.01
CA VAL A 290 6.47 -13.76 5.96
C VAL A 290 7.23 -13.32 7.22
N GLU A 291 8.37 -12.65 7.08
CA GLU A 291 9.17 -12.16 8.21
C GLU A 291 8.37 -11.23 9.13
N TRP A 292 7.61 -10.29 8.56
CA TRP A 292 6.74 -9.42 9.35
C TRP A 292 5.62 -10.19 10.08
N CYS A 293 5.08 -11.24 9.46
CA CYS A 293 4.09 -12.11 10.12
C CYS A 293 4.70 -12.93 11.25
N LEU A 294 5.90 -13.48 11.04
CA LEU A 294 6.65 -14.22 12.08
C LEU A 294 7.01 -13.31 13.27
N GLU A 295 7.44 -12.06 12.99
CA GLU A 295 7.69 -11.06 14.04
C GLU A 295 6.43 -10.76 14.85
N ILE A 296 5.28 -10.63 14.19
CA ILE A 296 3.99 -10.45 14.86
C ILE A 296 3.66 -11.69 15.71
N MET A 297 3.91 -12.89 15.20
CA MET A 297 3.65 -14.14 15.90
C MET A 297 4.51 -14.27 17.16
N GLU A 298 5.79 -13.95 17.07
CA GLU A 298 6.75 -13.98 18.18
C GLU A 298 6.42 -12.96 19.28
N LYS A 299 6.09 -11.73 18.89
CA LYS A 299 5.79 -10.63 19.83
C LYS A 299 4.37 -10.68 20.40
N ARG A 300 3.55 -11.58 19.94
CA ARG A 300 2.16 -11.72 20.35
C ARG A 300 2.07 -12.21 21.79
N LYS A 301 1.40 -11.44 22.65
CA LYS A 301 1.18 -11.79 24.08
C LYS A 301 -0.14 -12.53 24.34
N VAL A 302 -1.11 -12.42 23.43
CA VAL A 302 -2.43 -13.00 23.55
C VAL A 302 -2.75 -13.81 22.31
N PRO A 303 -3.15 -15.08 22.43
CA PRO A 303 -3.53 -15.93 21.30
C PRO A 303 -4.68 -15.30 20.47
N GLU A 304 -4.67 -15.52 19.15
CA GLU A 304 -5.70 -15.02 18.25
C GLU A 304 -7.07 -15.68 18.51
N SER A 305 -7.09 -16.87 19.04
CA SER A 305 -8.28 -17.55 19.53
C SER A 305 -9.03 -16.76 20.62
N ILE A 306 -8.31 -15.94 21.40
CA ILE A 306 -8.86 -15.01 22.40
C ILE A 306 -9.11 -13.65 21.78
N MET A 307 -8.16 -13.12 21.00
CA MET A 307 -8.25 -11.79 20.38
C MET A 307 -9.46 -11.64 19.46
N ARG A 308 -9.96 -12.72 18.88
CA ARG A 308 -11.17 -12.71 18.05
C ARG A 308 -12.40 -12.04 18.72
N PHE A 309 -12.48 -12.04 20.05
CA PHE A 309 -13.56 -11.41 20.80
C PHE A 309 -13.32 -9.91 21.03
N ALA A 310 -12.06 -9.47 21.07
CA ALA A 310 -11.70 -8.06 21.23
C ALA A 310 -11.68 -7.30 19.91
N VAL A 311 -11.39 -7.96 18.79
CA VAL A 311 -11.31 -7.34 17.46
C VAL A 311 -12.59 -6.61 17.04
N PRO A 312 -13.82 -7.15 17.24
CA PRO A 312 -15.05 -6.44 16.93
C PRO A 312 -15.17 -5.08 17.62
N LEU A 313 -14.60 -4.93 18.83
CA LEU A 313 -14.59 -3.66 19.55
C LEU A 313 -13.74 -2.60 18.80
N GLY A 314 -12.64 -3.02 18.19
CA GLY A 314 -11.84 -2.13 17.32
C GLY A 314 -12.61 -1.66 16.08
N LEU A 315 -13.53 -2.48 15.55
CA LEU A 315 -14.38 -2.11 14.42
C LEU A 315 -15.45 -1.06 14.80
N LEU A 316 -15.77 -0.91 16.07
CA LEU A 316 -16.66 0.13 16.58
C LEU A 316 -16.02 1.52 16.62
N MET A 317 -14.71 1.63 16.39
CA MET A 317 -14.08 2.94 16.27
C MET A 317 -14.76 3.80 15.20
N PRO A 318 -14.95 5.10 15.44
CA PRO A 318 -15.74 5.97 14.57
C PRO A 318 -15.35 5.91 13.11
N PHE A 319 -14.08 5.72 12.81
CA PHE A 319 -13.58 5.61 11.45
C PHE A 319 -14.01 4.31 10.76
N HIS A 320 -13.82 3.17 11.39
CA HIS A 320 -14.22 1.87 10.82
C HIS A 320 -15.74 1.77 10.74
N LEU A 321 -16.43 2.22 11.76
CA LEU A 321 -17.89 2.25 11.80
C LEU A 321 -18.48 3.14 10.71
N ARG A 322 -17.97 4.36 10.52
CA ARG A 322 -18.42 5.27 9.46
C ARG A 322 -18.24 4.66 8.07
N ARG A 323 -17.13 3.98 7.85
CA ARG A 323 -16.87 3.29 6.59
C ARG A 323 -17.77 2.09 6.38
N TYR A 324 -17.91 1.27 7.39
CA TYR A 324 -18.81 0.12 7.35
C TYR A 324 -20.24 0.56 7.02
N LEU A 325 -20.75 1.57 7.69
CA LEU A 325 -22.06 2.14 7.42
C LEU A 325 -22.14 2.79 6.02
N GLY A 326 -21.13 3.56 5.63
CA GLY A 326 -21.06 4.18 4.30
C GLY A 326 -21.09 3.16 3.17
N THR A 327 -20.38 2.05 3.31
CA THR A 327 -20.41 0.97 2.32
C THR A 327 -21.77 0.28 2.27
N ARG A 328 -22.40 0.06 3.41
CA ARG A 328 -23.77 -0.53 3.45
C ARG A 328 -24.80 0.37 2.78
N VAL A 329 -24.73 1.67 3.03
CA VAL A 329 -25.60 2.66 2.36
C VAL A 329 -25.34 2.65 0.85
N HIS A 330 -24.10 2.57 0.42
CA HIS A 330 -23.76 2.50 -1.00
C HIS A 330 -24.29 1.21 -1.64
N LEU A 331 -24.09 0.05 -1.02
CA LEU A 331 -24.62 -1.24 -1.50
C LEU A 331 -26.14 -1.25 -1.54
N TYR A 332 -26.80 -0.67 -0.56
CA TYR A 332 -28.26 -0.52 -0.58
C TYR A 332 -28.73 0.35 -1.76
N LYS A 333 -28.06 1.49 -1.99
CA LYS A 333 -28.40 2.39 -3.10
C LYS A 333 -28.14 1.77 -4.48
N THR A 334 -27.11 0.94 -4.62
CA THR A 334 -26.70 0.38 -5.92
C THR A 334 -27.30 -1.00 -6.21
N GLN A 335 -27.61 -1.79 -5.19
CA GLN A 335 -28.03 -3.18 -5.34
C GLN A 335 -29.41 -3.49 -4.71
N GLY A 336 -30.05 -2.52 -4.06
CA GLY A 336 -31.37 -2.67 -3.45
C GLY A 336 -31.43 -3.68 -2.29
N LYS A 337 -30.29 -4.17 -1.79
CA LYS A 337 -30.22 -5.19 -0.74
C LYS A 337 -29.50 -4.66 0.50
N LEU A 338 -30.20 -4.63 1.63
CA LEU A 338 -29.58 -4.49 2.94
C LEU A 338 -28.91 -5.82 3.28
N ILE A 339 -27.59 -5.88 3.13
CA ILE A 339 -26.82 -7.06 3.55
C ILE A 339 -26.47 -6.84 5.03
N LEU A 340 -27.21 -7.54 5.89
CA LEU A 340 -27.00 -7.57 7.35
C LEU A 340 -25.69 -8.27 7.71
#